data_5b19399a9dd6ff739e7087a572a8ae1a
#
_entry.id   5b19399a9dd6ff739e7087a572a8ae1a
#
_cell.length_a   1.000
_cell.length_b   1.000
_cell.length_c   1.000
_cell.angle_alpha   90.00
_cell.angle_beta   90.00
_cell.angle_gamma   90.00
#
_symmetry.space_group_name_H-M   'P 1'
#
loop_
_entity.id
_entity.type
_entity.pdbx_description
1 polymer ?
#
loop_
_entity_poly.entity_id
_entity_poly.type
_entity_poly.pdbx_seq_one_letter_code
_entity_poly.pdbx_strand_id
1 'polypeptide(L)'
;DIYGSLLRPGNITVVVARSGVGKTQFCLDFATKVSAQYEVPVLHFDNGEMSKEELIFRQCAAMTKVPVYLLESGNWRKSGKETVEKVRSVFADLKKQYRHLYYYNIGGMNIDKQISVLKRFYYSKVGRGNPLIFSFDYIKTTSENVGNKNEWQVVGEMVDKYKKCIQRDIKNDEGPCISMITSVQSNRTGIVTNRAASNVVDDESIVSLSDRITQFCSHMFILRNKTSDELQEEPSFGTHKLINVKARHLGKDIAGAINQVRMPDDTLRKNFVNLEFENFSITEKGDLRDIAESQLTTTTLLENANSDIPDLDWR
;
A
#
# COMPACT_ATOMS: atom_id res chain seq x y z
N ASP A 1 -10.07 8.03 4.34
CA ASP A 1 -11.07 9.04 3.96
C ASP A 1 -10.55 10.07 2.94
N ILE A 2 -9.28 10.54 3.04
CA ILE A 2 -8.74 11.53 2.09
C ILE A 2 -8.65 11.07 0.64
N TYR A 3 -8.58 9.76 0.40
CA TYR A 3 -8.47 9.19 -0.96
C TYR A 3 -9.75 8.47 -1.41
N GLY A 4 -10.82 8.56 -0.65
CA GLY A 4 -12.06 7.83 -0.91
C GLY A 4 -11.89 6.32 -0.77
N SER A 5 -12.79 5.55 -1.36
CA SER A 5 -12.75 4.09 -1.29
C SER A 5 -11.67 3.53 -2.21
N LEU A 6 -10.60 2.96 -1.63
CA LEU A 6 -9.49 2.34 -2.36
C LEU A 6 -9.89 0.99 -2.97
N LEU A 7 -10.76 0.24 -2.31
CA LEU A 7 -11.25 -1.05 -2.78
C LEU A 7 -12.70 -0.91 -3.28
N ARG A 8 -12.86 -0.41 -4.50
CA ARG A 8 -14.18 -0.33 -5.16
C ARG A 8 -14.39 -1.53 -6.08
N PRO A 9 -15.55 -2.19 -6.02
CA PRO A 9 -15.89 -3.27 -6.94
C PRO A 9 -15.76 -2.84 -8.41
N GLY A 10 -15.20 -3.72 -9.24
CA GLY A 10 -14.93 -3.46 -10.64
C GLY A 10 -13.75 -2.53 -10.93
N ASN A 11 -13.00 -2.11 -9.90
CA ASN A 11 -11.89 -1.17 -10.03
C ASN A 11 -10.55 -1.76 -9.61
N ILE A 12 -9.48 -1.17 -10.16
CA ILE A 12 -8.10 -1.54 -9.88
C ILE A 12 -7.43 -0.39 -9.15
N THR A 13 -6.88 -0.68 -7.98
CA THR A 13 -5.98 0.19 -7.23
C THR A 13 -4.55 -0.29 -7.42
N VAL A 14 -3.67 0.61 -7.81
CA VAL A 14 -2.26 0.32 -8.09
C VAL A 14 -1.36 1.06 -7.11
N VAL A 15 -0.43 0.33 -6.50
CA VAL A 15 0.62 0.88 -5.63
C VAL A 15 1.95 0.79 -6.37
N VAL A 16 2.52 1.93 -6.69
CA VAL A 16 3.82 2.05 -7.35
C VAL A 16 4.88 2.22 -6.28
N ALA A 17 5.86 1.32 -6.25
CA ALA A 17 6.96 1.42 -5.30
C ALA A 17 8.24 0.79 -5.86
N ARG A 18 9.39 1.16 -5.30
CA ARG A 18 10.67 0.50 -5.59
C ARG A 18 10.74 -0.87 -4.95
N SER A 19 11.69 -1.67 -5.44
CA SER A 19 12.07 -2.89 -4.75
C SER A 19 12.55 -2.58 -3.33
N GLY A 20 12.10 -3.38 -2.35
CA GLY A 20 12.48 -3.23 -0.96
C GLY A 20 11.71 -2.17 -0.14
N VAL A 21 10.84 -1.37 -0.74
CA VAL A 21 10.03 -0.35 -0.01
C VAL A 21 8.85 -0.96 0.76
N GLY A 22 8.49 -2.23 0.48
CA GLY A 22 7.39 -2.88 1.18
C GLY A 22 6.04 -2.86 0.45
N LYS A 23 6.05 -2.76 -0.90
CA LYS A 23 4.82 -2.77 -1.72
C LYS A 23 3.93 -3.99 -1.45
N THR A 24 4.51 -5.19 -1.43
CA THR A 24 3.83 -6.45 -1.12
C THR A 24 3.18 -6.41 0.26
N GLN A 25 3.96 -5.97 1.25
CA GLN A 25 3.49 -5.86 2.62
C GLN A 25 2.32 -4.88 2.73
N PHE A 26 2.41 -3.72 2.06
CA PHE A 26 1.33 -2.73 2.06
C PHE A 26 0.04 -3.29 1.44
N CYS A 27 0.12 -3.87 0.24
CA CYS A 27 -1.07 -4.39 -0.45
C CYS A 27 -1.74 -5.52 0.34
N LEU A 28 -0.95 -6.42 0.92
CA LEU A 28 -1.44 -7.54 1.69
C LEU A 28 -2.00 -7.14 3.04
N ASP A 29 -1.28 -6.30 3.81
CA ASP A 29 -1.72 -5.78 5.11
C ASP A 29 -3.03 -4.99 4.97
N PHE A 30 -3.12 -4.13 3.97
CA PHE A 30 -4.34 -3.38 3.67
C PHE A 30 -5.51 -4.30 3.32
N ALA A 31 -5.30 -5.26 2.40
CA ALA A 31 -6.35 -6.20 2.00
C ALA A 31 -6.83 -7.07 3.16
N THR A 32 -5.92 -7.56 4.00
CA THR A 32 -6.25 -8.42 5.15
C THR A 32 -6.93 -7.66 6.28
N LYS A 33 -6.56 -6.41 6.55
CA LYS A 33 -7.25 -5.54 7.53
C LYS A 33 -8.68 -5.25 7.11
N VAL A 34 -8.90 -4.91 5.84
CA VAL A 34 -10.26 -4.70 5.30
C VAL A 34 -11.06 -6.00 5.35
N SER A 35 -10.45 -7.13 4.99
CA SER A 35 -11.07 -8.45 5.10
C SER A 35 -11.51 -8.78 6.53
N ALA A 36 -10.64 -8.52 7.51
CA ALA A 36 -10.95 -8.79 8.91
C ALA A 36 -12.10 -7.90 9.44
N GLN A 37 -12.16 -6.64 8.97
CA GLN A 37 -13.17 -5.68 9.38
C GLN A 37 -14.56 -5.98 8.78
N TYR A 38 -14.61 -6.41 7.53
CA TYR A 38 -15.87 -6.58 6.78
C TYR A 38 -16.21 -8.02 6.46
N GLU A 39 -15.42 -8.99 6.94
CA GLU A 39 -15.55 -10.42 6.67
C GLU A 39 -15.58 -10.79 5.16
N VAL A 40 -14.93 -9.98 4.34
CA VAL A 40 -14.85 -10.20 2.89
C VAL A 40 -13.64 -11.09 2.58
N PRO A 41 -13.79 -12.18 1.80
CA PRO A 41 -12.64 -13.01 1.43
C PRO A 41 -11.62 -12.26 0.57
N VAL A 42 -10.33 -12.59 0.79
CA VAL A 42 -9.20 -12.12 -0.01
C VAL A 42 -8.63 -13.30 -0.80
N LEU A 43 -8.53 -13.17 -2.10
CA LEU A 43 -7.70 -14.03 -2.93
C LEU A 43 -6.40 -13.28 -3.25
N HIS A 44 -5.28 -13.80 -2.75
CA HIS A 44 -3.96 -13.27 -3.05
C HIS A 44 -3.24 -14.14 -4.08
N PHE A 45 -2.91 -13.53 -5.22
CA PHE A 45 -2.04 -14.11 -6.21
C PHE A 45 -0.61 -13.63 -6.00
N ASP A 46 0.29 -14.57 -5.78
CA ASP A 46 1.73 -14.33 -5.72
C ASP A 46 2.39 -14.77 -7.03
N ASN A 47 3.15 -13.91 -7.64
CA ASN A 47 3.82 -14.16 -8.91
C ASN A 47 5.24 -14.75 -8.73
N GLY A 48 5.39 -15.64 -7.74
CA GLY A 48 6.63 -16.32 -7.43
C GLY A 48 7.65 -15.47 -6.65
N GLU A 49 7.16 -14.48 -5.90
CA GLU A 49 8.01 -13.61 -5.07
C GLU A 49 8.19 -14.17 -3.66
N MET A 50 7.15 -14.81 -3.11
CA MET A 50 7.12 -15.21 -1.70
C MET A 50 6.42 -16.55 -1.51
N SER A 51 6.93 -17.39 -0.62
CA SER A 51 6.22 -18.60 -0.20
C SER A 51 5.10 -18.27 0.79
N LYS A 52 4.16 -19.19 0.93
CA LYS A 52 3.09 -19.08 1.93
C LYS A 52 3.65 -19.00 3.35
N GLU A 53 4.72 -19.75 3.62
CA GLU A 53 5.40 -19.80 4.90
C GLU A 53 6.06 -18.45 5.23
N GLU A 54 6.76 -17.85 4.29
CA GLU A 54 7.35 -16.51 4.46
C GLU A 54 6.29 -15.46 4.77
N LEU A 55 5.15 -15.54 4.10
CA LEU A 55 4.02 -14.66 4.36
C LEU A 55 3.52 -14.79 5.80
N ILE A 56 3.36 -16.00 6.30
CA ILE A 56 2.93 -16.28 7.68
C ILE A 56 3.98 -15.77 8.68
N PHE A 57 5.27 -15.97 8.43
CA PHE A 57 6.34 -15.47 9.32
C PHE A 57 6.37 -13.95 9.39
N ARG A 58 6.23 -13.26 8.26
CA ARG A 58 6.15 -11.78 8.22
C ARG A 58 4.97 -11.26 9.02
N GLN A 59 3.81 -11.90 8.90
CA GLN A 59 2.64 -11.48 9.67
C GLN A 59 2.79 -11.81 11.17
N CYS A 60 3.37 -12.93 11.51
CA CYS A 60 3.71 -13.24 12.89
C CYS A 60 4.69 -12.19 13.46
N ALA A 61 5.71 -11.79 12.69
CA ALA A 61 6.62 -10.73 13.07
C ALA A 61 5.90 -9.38 13.28
N ALA A 62 4.99 -9.01 12.36
CA ALA A 62 4.19 -7.80 12.46
C ALA A 62 3.36 -7.74 13.75
N MET A 63 2.74 -8.84 14.13
CA MET A 63 1.86 -8.91 15.30
C MET A 63 2.63 -9.04 16.62
N THR A 64 3.73 -9.79 16.62
CA THR A 64 4.50 -10.07 17.85
C THR A 64 5.62 -9.07 18.10
N LYS A 65 6.04 -8.32 17.07
CA LYS A 65 7.27 -7.52 17.06
C LYS A 65 8.55 -8.34 17.26
N VAL A 66 8.46 -9.66 17.11
CA VAL A 66 9.62 -10.57 17.12
C VAL A 66 10.27 -10.54 15.74
N PRO A 67 11.58 -10.35 15.64
CA PRO A 67 12.27 -10.33 14.35
C PRO A 67 12.03 -11.60 13.52
N VAL A 68 11.77 -11.44 12.23
CA VAL A 68 11.40 -12.55 11.34
C VAL A 68 12.44 -13.66 11.32
N TYR A 69 13.73 -13.35 11.37
CA TYR A 69 14.81 -14.34 11.37
C TYR A 69 14.76 -15.27 12.60
N LEU A 70 14.27 -14.78 13.74
CA LEU A 70 14.07 -15.62 14.94
C LEU A 70 12.88 -16.57 14.75
N LEU A 71 11.83 -16.10 14.05
CA LEU A 71 10.67 -16.93 13.74
C LEU A 71 11.03 -18.05 12.75
N GLU A 72 11.70 -17.71 11.65
CA GLU A 72 12.12 -18.64 10.60
C GLU A 72 13.10 -19.69 11.12
N SER A 73 14.10 -19.27 11.89
CA SER A 73 15.08 -20.20 12.48
C SER A 73 14.53 -21.03 13.65
N GLY A 74 13.35 -20.69 14.17
CA GLY A 74 12.78 -21.30 15.37
C GLY A 74 13.48 -20.90 16.68
N ASN A 75 14.47 -20.00 16.65
CA ASN A 75 15.21 -19.55 17.83
C ASN A 75 14.37 -18.73 18.81
N TRP A 76 13.22 -18.20 18.39
CA TRP A 76 12.25 -17.57 19.28
C TRP A 76 11.87 -18.44 20.47
N ARG A 77 11.93 -19.79 20.34
CA ARG A 77 11.66 -20.75 21.43
C ARG A 77 12.68 -20.67 22.56
N LYS A 78 13.86 -20.10 22.28
CA LYS A 78 14.98 -19.93 23.23
C LYS A 78 15.09 -18.49 23.75
N SER A 79 14.27 -17.55 23.27
CA SER A 79 14.38 -16.12 23.54
C SER A 79 13.68 -15.68 24.86
N GLY A 80 13.37 -16.61 25.74
CA GLY A 80 12.70 -16.34 27.04
C GLY A 80 11.19 -16.59 27.00
N LYS A 81 10.62 -16.74 28.22
CA LYS A 81 9.21 -17.12 28.38
C LYS A 81 8.24 -16.12 27.74
N GLU A 82 8.47 -14.85 27.93
CA GLU A 82 7.62 -13.77 27.38
C GLU A 82 7.53 -13.85 25.85
N THR A 83 8.66 -13.97 25.16
CA THR A 83 8.70 -14.11 23.70
C THR A 83 7.95 -15.36 23.23
N VAL A 84 8.13 -16.48 23.94
CA VAL A 84 7.47 -17.74 23.63
C VAL A 84 5.96 -17.63 23.79
N GLU A 85 5.47 -17.03 24.88
CA GLU A 85 4.06 -16.82 25.13
C GLU A 85 3.45 -15.89 24.08
N LYS A 86 4.14 -14.78 23.76
CA LYS A 86 3.72 -13.80 22.76
C LYS A 86 3.58 -14.44 21.37
N VAL A 87 4.55 -15.23 20.94
CA VAL A 87 4.46 -15.94 19.65
C VAL A 87 3.33 -16.99 19.66
N ARG A 88 3.19 -17.74 20.75
CA ARG A 88 2.12 -18.76 20.86
C ARG A 88 0.72 -18.16 20.86
N SER A 89 0.50 -17.05 21.56
CA SER A 89 -0.80 -16.38 21.62
C SER A 89 -1.25 -15.87 20.25
N VAL A 90 -0.31 -15.36 19.44
CA VAL A 90 -0.59 -14.82 18.11
C VAL A 90 -1.08 -15.87 17.10
N PHE A 91 -0.80 -17.16 17.29
CA PHE A 91 -1.30 -18.18 16.36
C PHE A 91 -2.83 -18.26 16.30
N ALA A 92 -3.51 -18.04 17.43
CA ALA A 92 -4.98 -18.00 17.46
C ALA A 92 -5.50 -16.78 16.69
N ASP A 93 -4.86 -15.62 16.87
CA ASP A 93 -5.23 -14.37 16.21
C ASP A 93 -4.89 -14.40 14.71
N LEU A 94 -3.73 -14.95 14.35
CA LEU A 94 -3.38 -15.20 12.94
C LEU A 94 -4.42 -16.07 12.26
N LYS A 95 -4.82 -17.18 12.89
CA LYS A 95 -5.85 -18.06 12.35
C LYS A 95 -7.19 -17.33 12.15
N LYS A 96 -7.55 -16.46 13.06
CA LYS A 96 -8.76 -15.62 12.97
C LYS A 96 -8.63 -14.57 11.87
N GLN A 97 -7.52 -13.84 11.82
CA GLN A 97 -7.26 -12.78 10.83
C GLN A 97 -7.15 -13.34 9.41
N TYR A 98 -6.51 -14.51 9.25
CA TYR A 98 -6.33 -15.16 7.95
C TYR A 98 -7.43 -16.14 7.57
N ARG A 99 -8.51 -16.21 8.34
CA ARG A 99 -9.65 -17.06 8.06
C ARG A 99 -10.20 -16.89 6.63
N HIS A 100 -10.12 -15.68 6.11
CA HIS A 100 -10.64 -15.30 4.81
C HIS A 100 -9.54 -15.06 3.76
N LEU A 101 -8.25 -15.29 4.08
CA LEU A 101 -7.14 -15.13 3.14
C LEU A 101 -6.85 -16.46 2.43
N TYR A 102 -6.94 -16.42 1.12
CA TYR A 102 -6.60 -17.52 0.22
C TYR A 102 -5.39 -17.14 -0.61
N TYR A 103 -4.31 -17.89 -0.45
CA TYR A 103 -3.06 -17.70 -1.17
C TYR A 103 -3.00 -18.65 -2.37
N TYR A 104 -2.53 -18.13 -3.52
CA TYR A 104 -2.32 -18.92 -4.72
C TYR A 104 -1.04 -18.45 -5.45
N ASN A 105 -0.05 -19.35 -5.57
CA ASN A 105 1.14 -19.08 -6.37
C ASN A 105 0.79 -19.27 -7.85
N ILE A 106 0.98 -18.21 -8.64
CA ILE A 106 0.69 -18.18 -10.08
C ILE A 106 1.96 -18.06 -10.93
N GLY A 107 3.15 -18.17 -10.32
CA GLY A 107 4.42 -18.07 -11.02
C GLY A 107 4.43 -18.95 -12.28
N GLY A 108 4.83 -18.37 -13.40
CA GLY A 108 4.86 -19.05 -14.70
C GLY A 108 3.52 -19.24 -15.40
N MET A 109 2.37 -18.87 -14.80
CA MET A 109 1.08 -19.00 -15.46
C MET A 109 0.85 -17.86 -16.46
N ASN A 110 0.34 -18.20 -17.65
CA ASN A 110 -0.16 -17.18 -18.58
C ASN A 110 -1.46 -16.53 -18.05
N ILE A 111 -1.77 -15.35 -18.55
CA ILE A 111 -2.89 -14.53 -18.06
C ILE A 111 -4.25 -15.23 -18.18
N ASP A 112 -4.48 -16.05 -19.20
CA ASP A 112 -5.77 -16.73 -19.39
C ASP A 112 -5.98 -17.83 -18.35
N LYS A 113 -4.91 -18.53 -17.96
CA LYS A 113 -4.94 -19.46 -16.82
C LYS A 113 -5.17 -18.73 -15.50
N GLN A 114 -4.51 -17.59 -15.29
CA GLN A 114 -4.72 -16.77 -14.09
C GLN A 114 -6.19 -16.32 -13.97
N ILE A 115 -6.78 -15.80 -15.05
CA ILE A 115 -8.20 -15.42 -15.09
C ILE A 115 -9.12 -16.63 -14.83
N SER A 116 -8.79 -17.78 -15.38
CA SER A 116 -9.55 -19.01 -15.16
C SER A 116 -9.51 -19.45 -13.69
N VAL A 117 -8.35 -19.33 -13.01
CA VAL A 117 -8.21 -19.61 -11.59
C VAL A 117 -9.04 -18.63 -10.75
N LEU A 118 -8.97 -17.32 -11.06
CA LEU A 118 -9.77 -16.29 -10.38
C LEU A 118 -11.28 -16.60 -10.51
N LYS A 119 -11.77 -16.85 -11.71
CA LYS A 119 -13.19 -17.19 -11.96
C LYS A 119 -13.60 -18.45 -11.22
N ARG A 120 -12.82 -19.52 -11.32
CA ARG A 120 -13.10 -20.79 -10.62
C ARG A 120 -13.15 -20.59 -9.11
N PHE A 121 -12.17 -19.87 -8.54
CA PHE A 121 -12.16 -19.55 -7.11
C PHE A 121 -13.43 -18.77 -6.71
N TYR A 122 -13.74 -17.71 -7.46
CA TYR A 122 -14.89 -16.87 -7.18
C TYR A 122 -16.18 -17.69 -7.14
N TYR A 123 -16.48 -18.46 -8.18
CA TYR A 123 -17.73 -19.23 -8.25
C TYR A 123 -17.79 -20.42 -7.30
N SER A 124 -16.65 -21.02 -6.95
CA SER A 124 -16.62 -22.22 -6.09
C SER A 124 -16.48 -21.93 -4.60
N LYS A 125 -15.87 -20.81 -4.21
CA LYS A 125 -15.56 -20.49 -2.80
C LYS A 125 -16.29 -19.26 -2.29
N VAL A 126 -16.43 -18.23 -3.11
CA VAL A 126 -17.06 -16.96 -2.74
C VAL A 126 -18.57 -17.01 -3.01
N GLY A 127 -18.95 -17.50 -4.18
CA GLY A 127 -20.33 -17.55 -4.65
C GLY A 127 -20.76 -16.30 -5.41
N ARG A 128 -21.78 -16.45 -6.27
CA ARG A 128 -22.30 -15.35 -7.07
C ARG A 128 -22.83 -14.21 -6.21
N GLY A 129 -22.51 -12.98 -6.58
CA GLY A 129 -23.03 -11.78 -5.93
C GLY A 129 -22.29 -11.36 -4.68
N ASN A 130 -21.44 -12.22 -4.12
CA ASN A 130 -20.68 -11.90 -2.92
C ASN A 130 -19.40 -11.10 -3.24
N PRO A 131 -18.99 -10.20 -2.35
CA PRO A 131 -17.79 -9.40 -2.55
C PRO A 131 -16.50 -10.24 -2.43
N LEU A 132 -15.49 -9.89 -3.21
CA LEU A 132 -14.15 -10.45 -3.13
C LEU A 132 -13.11 -9.33 -3.23
N ILE A 133 -12.10 -9.36 -2.37
CA ILE A 133 -10.87 -8.59 -2.54
C ILE A 133 -9.86 -9.46 -3.28
N PHE A 134 -9.42 -9.00 -4.44
CA PHE A 134 -8.39 -9.65 -5.23
C PHE A 134 -7.08 -8.87 -5.08
N SER A 135 -6.12 -9.47 -4.38
CA SER A 135 -4.77 -8.93 -4.19
C SER A 135 -3.82 -9.63 -5.13
N PHE A 136 -3.05 -8.88 -5.91
CA PHE A 136 -2.09 -9.42 -6.88
C PHE A 136 -0.72 -8.80 -6.68
N ASP A 137 0.27 -9.59 -6.31
CA ASP A 137 1.65 -9.16 -6.11
C ASP A 137 2.59 -9.89 -7.07
N TYR A 138 3.12 -9.22 -8.02
CA TYR A 138 2.87 -7.90 -8.58
C TYR A 138 2.79 -8.00 -10.11
N ILE A 139 2.35 -6.95 -10.78
CA ILE A 139 2.30 -6.94 -12.24
C ILE A 139 3.73 -6.93 -12.79
N LYS A 140 4.18 -8.06 -13.31
CA LYS A 140 5.43 -8.23 -14.05
C LYS A 140 5.23 -9.16 -15.23
N THR A 141 6.04 -8.99 -16.26
CA THR A 141 6.07 -9.89 -17.39
C THR A 141 6.84 -11.16 -17.03
N THR A 142 6.40 -12.28 -17.60
CA THR A 142 7.14 -13.53 -17.61
C THR A 142 7.61 -13.81 -19.03
N SER A 143 8.70 -14.56 -19.20
CA SER A 143 9.22 -14.94 -20.51
C SER A 143 8.18 -15.63 -21.41
N GLU A 144 7.26 -16.38 -20.81
CA GLU A 144 6.16 -17.04 -21.53
C GLU A 144 5.11 -16.08 -22.07
N ASN A 145 4.97 -14.91 -21.47
CA ASN A 145 3.98 -13.90 -21.87
C ASN A 145 4.54 -12.92 -22.90
N VAL A 146 5.85 -12.75 -22.99
CA VAL A 146 6.46 -11.72 -23.85
C VAL A 146 6.42 -12.13 -25.34
N GLY A 147 6.77 -13.36 -25.70
CA GLY A 147 6.83 -13.79 -27.12
C GLY A 147 7.54 -12.74 -27.97
N ASN A 148 6.88 -12.28 -29.03
CA ASN A 148 7.36 -11.20 -29.92
C ASN A 148 6.86 -9.81 -29.52
N LYS A 149 6.20 -9.64 -28.36
CA LYS A 149 5.65 -8.37 -27.88
C LYS A 149 6.62 -7.67 -26.94
N ASN A 150 6.58 -6.34 -26.94
CA ASN A 150 7.29 -5.56 -25.94
C ASN A 150 6.66 -5.73 -24.55
N GLU A 151 7.47 -5.66 -23.51
CA GLU A 151 7.07 -5.81 -22.11
C GLU A 151 5.86 -4.94 -21.74
N TRP A 152 5.86 -3.66 -22.12
CA TRP A 152 4.77 -2.73 -21.85
C TRP A 152 3.44 -3.11 -22.50
N GLN A 153 3.48 -3.78 -23.67
CA GLN A 153 2.27 -4.28 -24.34
C GLN A 153 1.65 -5.44 -23.56
N VAL A 154 2.50 -6.37 -23.10
CA VAL A 154 2.07 -7.53 -22.31
C VAL A 154 1.44 -7.11 -21.00
N VAL A 155 2.08 -6.16 -20.29
CA VAL A 155 1.55 -5.58 -19.05
C VAL A 155 0.20 -4.89 -19.30
N GLY A 156 0.10 -4.11 -20.38
CA GLY A 156 -1.15 -3.45 -20.75
C GLY A 156 -2.29 -4.44 -21.05
N GLU A 157 -2.01 -5.52 -21.77
CA GLU A 157 -2.99 -6.59 -22.03
C GLU A 157 -3.40 -7.34 -20.76
N MET A 158 -2.46 -7.58 -19.85
CA MET A 158 -2.73 -8.22 -18.55
C MET A 158 -3.72 -7.38 -17.74
N VAL A 159 -3.45 -6.09 -17.60
CA VAL A 159 -4.31 -5.17 -16.84
C VAL A 159 -5.69 -5.05 -17.49
N ASP A 160 -5.76 -4.97 -18.82
CA ASP A 160 -7.04 -4.93 -19.56
C ASP A 160 -7.86 -6.21 -19.33
N LYS A 161 -7.24 -7.39 -19.40
CA LYS A 161 -7.92 -8.66 -19.14
C LYS A 161 -8.44 -8.76 -17.72
N TYR A 162 -7.65 -8.36 -16.71
CA TYR A 162 -8.12 -8.29 -15.33
C TYR A 162 -9.27 -7.29 -15.18
N LYS A 163 -9.14 -6.11 -15.77
CA LYS A 163 -10.21 -5.09 -15.73
C LYS A 163 -11.52 -5.61 -16.34
N LYS A 164 -11.46 -6.27 -17.47
CA LYS A 164 -12.64 -6.90 -18.10
C LYS A 164 -13.24 -7.97 -17.20
N CYS A 165 -12.41 -8.84 -16.64
CA CYS A 165 -12.85 -9.92 -15.76
C CYS A 165 -13.60 -9.37 -14.53
N ILE A 166 -13.00 -8.43 -13.78
CA ILE A 166 -13.58 -7.93 -12.53
C ILE A 166 -14.74 -6.95 -12.75
N GLN A 167 -14.80 -6.28 -13.89
CA GLN A 167 -15.83 -5.27 -14.17
C GLN A 167 -17.04 -5.82 -14.95
N ARG A 168 -16.82 -6.77 -15.85
CA ARG A 168 -17.84 -7.23 -16.80
C ARG A 168 -18.23 -8.69 -16.62
N ASP A 169 -17.24 -9.58 -16.38
CA ASP A 169 -17.48 -11.01 -16.38
C ASP A 169 -18.02 -11.49 -15.02
N ILE A 170 -17.55 -10.87 -13.91
CA ILE A 170 -17.94 -11.22 -12.55
C ILE A 170 -18.73 -10.06 -11.96
N LYS A 171 -20.06 -10.17 -12.12
CA LYS A 171 -21.01 -9.17 -11.64
C LYS A 171 -22.33 -9.82 -11.24
N ASN A 172 -23.13 -9.11 -10.45
CA ASN A 172 -24.54 -9.39 -10.17
C ASN A 172 -25.42 -8.27 -10.77
N ASP A 173 -26.70 -8.24 -10.42
CA ASP A 173 -27.64 -7.24 -10.90
C ASP A 173 -27.32 -5.82 -10.37
N GLU A 174 -26.64 -5.73 -9.23
CA GLU A 174 -26.22 -4.46 -8.62
C GLU A 174 -24.88 -3.96 -9.19
N GLY A 175 -24.11 -4.81 -9.86
CA GLY A 175 -22.84 -4.46 -10.49
C GLY A 175 -21.68 -5.41 -10.21
N PRO A 176 -20.43 -4.94 -10.39
CA PRO A 176 -19.23 -5.73 -10.16
C PRO A 176 -19.07 -6.15 -8.69
N CYS A 177 -18.49 -7.33 -8.46
CA CYS A 177 -18.33 -7.90 -7.12
C CYS A 177 -16.87 -7.98 -6.64
N ILE A 178 -15.90 -7.76 -7.52
CA ILE A 178 -14.46 -7.89 -7.19
C ILE A 178 -13.79 -6.53 -7.17
N SER A 179 -13.09 -6.23 -6.08
CA SER A 179 -12.17 -5.10 -5.95
C SER A 179 -10.73 -5.60 -6.08
N MET A 180 -9.91 -4.98 -6.94
CA MET A 180 -8.54 -5.41 -7.15
C MET A 180 -7.55 -4.40 -6.59
N ILE A 181 -6.57 -4.88 -5.82
CA ILE A 181 -5.36 -4.13 -5.45
C ILE A 181 -4.12 -4.86 -5.97
N THR A 182 -3.22 -4.11 -6.56
CA THR A 182 -1.97 -4.65 -7.10
C THR A 182 -0.84 -3.65 -6.96
N SER A 183 0.37 -4.12 -7.15
CA SER A 183 1.55 -3.29 -7.14
C SER A 183 2.32 -3.35 -8.45
N VAL A 184 3.12 -2.32 -8.69
CA VAL A 184 4.06 -2.20 -9.82
C VAL A 184 5.39 -1.65 -9.35
N GLN A 185 6.45 -2.08 -10.00
CA GLN A 185 7.77 -1.54 -9.72
C GLN A 185 7.95 -0.19 -10.41
N SER A 186 8.47 0.80 -9.65
CA SER A 186 8.79 2.12 -10.21
C SER A 186 10.06 2.11 -11.06
N ASN A 187 10.18 3.09 -11.94
CA ASN A 187 11.33 3.31 -12.83
C ASN A 187 12.61 3.66 -12.04
N ARG A 188 13.79 3.32 -12.63
CA ARG A 188 15.09 3.68 -12.04
C ARG A 188 15.42 5.16 -12.15
N THR A 189 14.84 5.88 -13.10
CA THR A 189 15.20 7.28 -13.44
C THR A 189 14.84 8.28 -12.33
N GLY A 190 13.77 8.03 -11.57
CA GLY A 190 13.38 8.87 -10.42
C GLY A 190 14.23 8.71 -9.17
N ILE A 191 15.36 7.99 -9.24
CA ILE A 191 16.11 7.50 -8.08
C ILE A 191 17.44 8.23 -7.87
N VAL A 192 18.03 8.72 -8.92
CA VAL A 192 19.43 9.21 -8.91
C VAL A 192 19.61 10.45 -8.02
N THR A 193 18.51 11.08 -7.64
CA THR A 193 18.48 12.37 -6.96
C THR A 193 17.91 12.36 -5.53
N ASN A 194 17.49 11.21 -5.00
CA ASN A 194 16.71 11.14 -3.75
C ASN A 194 17.54 11.26 -2.45
N ARG A 195 18.49 12.17 -2.38
CA ARG A 195 19.11 12.56 -1.10
C ARG A 195 18.55 13.85 -0.51
N ALA A 196 17.88 14.67 -1.31
CA ALA A 196 17.22 15.89 -0.87
C ALA A 196 15.75 15.89 -1.28
N ALA A 197 14.86 16.36 -0.41
CA ALA A 197 13.42 16.42 -0.65
C ALA A 197 13.03 17.20 -1.93
N SER A 198 13.85 18.19 -2.30
CA SER A 198 13.66 19.00 -3.52
C SER A 198 13.78 18.24 -4.84
N ASN A 199 14.36 17.05 -4.83
CA ASN A 199 14.65 16.26 -6.03
C ASN A 199 13.73 15.03 -6.18
N VAL A 200 12.75 14.87 -5.30
CA VAL A 200 11.82 13.73 -5.34
C VAL A 200 10.75 14.01 -6.38
N VAL A 201 10.62 13.11 -7.35
CA VAL A 201 9.54 13.15 -8.35
C VAL A 201 8.41 12.25 -7.86
N ASP A 202 7.33 12.87 -7.39
CA ASP A 202 6.12 12.20 -6.88
C ASP A 202 4.96 12.35 -7.89
N ASP A 203 5.17 11.98 -9.16
CA ASP A 203 4.18 12.07 -10.22
C ASP A 203 4.07 10.80 -11.09
N GLU A 204 3.20 10.82 -12.08
CA GLU A 204 2.93 9.70 -12.98
C GLU A 204 4.15 9.22 -13.79
N SER A 205 5.19 10.05 -13.96
CA SER A 205 6.39 9.71 -14.73
C SER A 205 7.23 8.59 -14.10
N ILE A 206 6.99 8.31 -12.81
CA ILE A 206 7.65 7.21 -12.07
C ILE A 206 7.15 5.84 -12.53
N VAL A 207 5.99 5.76 -13.18
CA VAL A 207 5.41 4.50 -13.65
C VAL A 207 6.11 4.04 -14.94
N SER A 208 7.08 3.16 -14.81
CA SER A 208 7.97 2.77 -15.92
C SER A 208 7.36 1.91 -17.00
N LEU A 209 6.24 1.26 -16.73
CA LEU A 209 5.89 0.08 -17.52
C LEU A 209 4.77 0.26 -18.53
N SER A 210 3.87 1.22 -18.38
CA SER A 210 2.83 1.44 -19.38
C SER A 210 1.86 2.57 -19.00
N ASP A 211 1.63 3.52 -19.89
CA ASP A 211 0.50 4.45 -19.83
C ASP A 211 -0.85 3.73 -19.70
N ARG A 212 -0.92 2.47 -20.15
CA ARG A 212 -2.12 1.65 -20.02
C ARG A 212 -2.46 1.30 -18.57
N ILE A 213 -1.46 1.10 -17.69
CA ILE A 213 -1.73 0.90 -16.26
C ILE A 213 -2.46 2.13 -15.71
N THR A 214 -1.93 3.31 -16.01
CA THR A 214 -2.55 4.57 -15.63
C THR A 214 -3.95 4.73 -16.23
N GLN A 215 -4.19 4.28 -17.46
CA GLN A 215 -5.50 4.34 -18.09
C GLN A 215 -6.54 3.43 -17.43
N PHE A 216 -6.18 2.19 -17.07
CA PHE A 216 -7.11 1.19 -16.55
C PHE A 216 -7.33 1.27 -15.04
N CYS A 217 -6.36 1.76 -14.26
CA CYS A 217 -6.53 1.91 -12.83
C CYS A 217 -7.47 3.07 -12.48
N SER A 218 -8.17 2.93 -11.38
CA SER A 218 -9.03 3.98 -10.82
C SER A 218 -8.33 4.80 -9.76
N HIS A 219 -7.43 4.15 -9.02
CA HIS A 219 -6.54 4.79 -8.06
C HIS A 219 -5.10 4.36 -8.33
N MET A 220 -4.18 5.30 -8.20
CA MET A 220 -2.75 5.05 -8.28
C MET A 220 -2.05 5.83 -7.18
N PHE A 221 -1.21 5.13 -6.43
CA PHE A 221 -0.44 5.68 -5.32
C PHE A 221 1.04 5.39 -5.52
N ILE A 222 1.88 6.33 -5.08
CA ILE A 222 3.30 6.11 -4.90
C ILE A 222 3.54 5.83 -3.42
N LEU A 223 4.14 4.68 -3.13
CA LEU A 223 4.64 4.33 -1.81
C LEU A 223 6.16 4.46 -1.82
N ARG A 224 6.70 5.33 -0.96
CA ARG A 224 8.16 5.55 -0.86
C ARG A 224 8.62 5.79 0.57
N ASN A 225 9.89 5.54 0.80
CA ASN A 225 10.55 5.99 2.02
C ASN A 225 10.61 7.52 2.05
N LYS A 226 10.57 8.11 3.22
CA LYS A 226 10.93 9.51 3.44
C LYS A 226 12.42 9.71 3.17
N THR A 227 12.77 10.89 2.68
CA THR A 227 14.16 11.31 2.58
C THR A 227 14.74 11.62 3.96
N SER A 228 16.07 11.77 4.04
CA SER A 228 16.72 12.15 5.31
C SER A 228 16.21 13.49 5.84
N ASP A 229 15.97 14.44 4.94
CA ASP A 229 15.46 15.77 5.30
C ASP A 229 14.03 15.68 5.83
N GLU A 230 13.17 14.92 5.13
CA GLU A 230 11.79 14.68 5.58
C GLU A 230 11.73 13.96 6.94
N LEU A 231 12.65 13.04 7.22
CA LEU A 231 12.72 12.36 8.53
C LEU A 231 13.16 13.30 9.64
N GLN A 232 14.01 14.30 9.33
CA GLN A 232 14.44 15.32 10.31
C GLN A 232 13.35 16.37 10.55
N GLU A 233 12.66 16.81 9.51
CA GLU A 233 11.59 17.80 9.59
C GLU A 233 10.30 17.24 10.19
N GLU A 234 10.03 15.96 9.98
CA GLU A 234 8.79 15.28 10.35
C GLU A 234 9.03 14.01 11.21
N PRO A 235 9.78 14.05 12.32
CA PRO A 235 10.26 12.86 13.02
C PRO A 235 9.15 12.00 13.62
N SER A 236 8.00 12.60 13.97
CA SER A 236 6.86 11.91 14.59
C SER A 236 5.90 11.30 13.57
N PHE A 237 6.09 11.57 12.27
CA PHE A 237 5.17 11.20 11.21
C PHE A 237 5.61 9.98 10.40
N GLY A 238 6.31 9.04 11.03
CA GLY A 238 6.67 7.76 10.41
C GLY A 238 7.75 7.83 9.34
N THR A 239 7.97 6.71 8.67
CA THR A 239 9.12 6.44 7.81
C THR A 239 8.81 6.48 6.31
N HIS A 240 7.52 6.44 5.95
CA HIS A 240 7.07 6.33 4.55
C HIS A 240 5.99 7.36 4.23
N LYS A 241 5.87 7.67 2.93
CA LYS A 241 4.76 8.46 2.37
C LYS A 241 3.99 7.64 1.36
N LEU A 242 2.65 7.73 1.44
CA LEU A 242 1.72 7.25 0.43
C LEU A 242 1.10 8.44 -0.27
N ILE A 243 1.43 8.63 -1.54
CA ILE A 243 1.07 9.82 -2.31
C ILE A 243 0.08 9.44 -3.39
N ASN A 244 -1.06 10.12 -3.46
CA ASN A 244 -2.04 9.90 -4.50
C ASN A 244 -1.59 10.56 -5.81
N VAL A 245 -1.45 9.76 -6.85
CA VAL A 245 -1.15 10.22 -8.21
C VAL A 245 -2.43 10.34 -9.04
N LYS A 246 -3.37 9.39 -8.83
CA LYS A 246 -4.63 9.33 -9.55
C LYS A 246 -5.76 8.83 -8.66
N ALA A 247 -6.89 9.54 -8.69
CA ALA A 247 -8.12 9.15 -8.02
C ALA A 247 -9.33 9.55 -8.86
N ARG A 248 -9.89 8.59 -9.61
CA ARG A 248 -11.06 8.85 -10.46
C ARG A 248 -12.34 9.15 -9.69
N HIS A 249 -12.46 8.61 -8.48
CA HIS A 249 -13.69 8.64 -7.69
C HIS A 249 -13.64 9.60 -6.51
N LEU A 250 -12.57 10.39 -6.39
CA LEU A 250 -12.46 11.37 -5.31
C LEU A 250 -13.36 12.59 -5.54
N GLY A 251 -13.71 12.85 -6.79
CA GLY A 251 -14.48 14.04 -7.17
C GLY A 251 -13.63 15.32 -7.11
N LYS A 252 -14.30 16.44 -7.28
CA LYS A 252 -13.69 17.76 -7.08
C LYS A 252 -13.87 18.14 -5.61
N ASP A 253 -12.79 18.26 -4.90
CA ASP A 253 -12.80 18.85 -3.57
C ASP A 253 -13.02 20.37 -3.69
N ILE A 254 -14.23 20.83 -3.36
CA ILE A 254 -14.64 22.24 -3.49
C ILE A 254 -13.80 23.12 -2.57
N ALA A 255 -13.45 22.63 -1.39
CA ALA A 255 -12.67 23.38 -0.40
C ALA A 255 -11.15 23.29 -0.66
N GLY A 256 -10.68 22.35 -1.49
CA GLY A 256 -9.27 22.06 -1.71
C GLY A 256 -8.56 21.37 -0.56
N ALA A 257 -9.22 21.25 0.59
CA ALA A 257 -8.61 20.84 1.85
C ALA A 257 -8.21 19.34 1.89
N ILE A 258 -8.85 18.49 1.09
CA ILE A 258 -8.54 17.06 1.08
C ILE A 258 -7.31 16.77 0.21
N ASN A 259 -7.24 17.40 -0.97
CA ASN A 259 -6.20 17.15 -1.96
C ASN A 259 -4.99 18.08 -1.82
N GLN A 260 -5.22 19.28 -1.28
CA GLN A 260 -4.19 20.30 -1.08
C GLN A 260 -4.30 20.84 0.34
N VAL A 261 -3.18 21.05 0.97
CA VAL A 261 -3.04 21.60 2.32
C VAL A 261 -2.29 22.93 2.21
N ARG A 262 -2.85 23.97 2.83
CA ARG A 262 -2.15 25.24 3.02
C ARG A 262 -1.24 25.10 4.22
N MET A 263 0.04 25.26 3.99
CA MET A 263 1.08 25.18 5.02
C MET A 263 1.19 26.50 5.79
N PRO A 264 1.86 26.53 6.97
CA PRO A 264 2.08 27.75 7.73
C PRO A 264 2.81 28.88 6.98
N ASP A 265 3.63 28.52 5.99
CA ASP A 265 4.34 29.43 5.09
C ASP A 265 3.45 29.94 3.92
N ASP A 266 2.14 29.69 3.98
CA ASP A 266 1.14 30.04 2.97
C ASP A 266 1.27 29.28 1.64
N THR A 267 2.18 28.33 1.53
CA THR A 267 2.30 27.47 0.35
C THR A 267 1.19 26.41 0.30
N LEU A 268 0.73 26.09 -0.91
CA LEU A 268 -0.18 24.97 -1.14
C LEU A 268 0.61 23.73 -1.52
N ARG A 269 0.45 22.66 -0.75
CA ARG A 269 1.08 21.36 -1.02
C ARG A 269 0.04 20.27 -1.24
N LYS A 270 0.34 19.34 -2.13
CA LYS A 270 -0.48 18.15 -2.36
C LYS A 270 -0.48 17.26 -1.12
N ASN A 271 -1.67 16.84 -0.67
CA ASN A 271 -1.81 15.99 0.51
C ASN A 271 -1.26 14.57 0.27
N PHE A 272 -0.75 13.96 1.33
CA PHE A 272 -0.26 12.58 1.35
C PHE A 272 -0.50 11.96 2.73
N VAL A 273 -0.50 10.62 2.80
CA VAL A 273 -0.59 9.89 4.06
C VAL A 273 0.80 9.48 4.53
N ASN A 274 1.07 9.72 5.80
CA ASN A 274 2.26 9.26 6.49
C ASN A 274 2.06 7.84 7.03
N LEU A 275 3.04 6.99 6.84
CA LEU A 275 3.00 5.60 7.29
C LEU A 275 4.27 5.26 8.07
N GLU A 276 4.10 4.51 9.15
CA GLU A 276 5.20 3.86 9.86
C GLU A 276 5.28 2.40 9.46
N PHE A 277 6.43 1.98 8.96
CA PHE A 277 6.73 0.58 8.68
C PHE A 277 7.70 0.07 9.75
N GLU A 278 7.19 -0.74 10.64
CA GLU A 278 7.99 -1.34 11.72
C GLU A 278 7.76 -2.84 11.77
N ASN A 279 8.82 -3.63 11.55
CA ASN A 279 8.80 -5.08 11.61
C ASN A 279 7.59 -5.70 10.87
N PHE A 280 7.39 -5.31 9.61
CA PHE A 280 6.28 -5.71 8.73
C PHE A 280 4.88 -5.21 9.15
N SER A 281 4.76 -4.45 10.22
CA SER A 281 3.53 -3.76 10.60
C SER A 281 3.47 -2.39 9.94
N ILE A 282 2.29 -2.01 9.46
CA ILE A 282 2.07 -0.70 8.85
C ILE A 282 1.04 0.05 9.69
N THR A 283 1.40 1.24 10.13
CA THR A 283 0.52 2.11 10.92
C THR A 283 0.43 3.47 10.24
N GLU A 284 -0.77 4.01 10.12
CA GLU A 284 -1.00 5.38 9.67
C GLU A 284 -0.55 6.36 10.75
N LYS A 285 0.15 7.43 10.33
CA LYS A 285 0.69 8.49 11.19
C LYS A 285 0.16 9.87 10.80
N GLY A 286 -1.06 9.92 10.34
CA GLY A 286 -1.69 11.15 9.89
C GLY A 286 -1.31 11.57 8.46
N ASP A 287 -1.70 12.77 8.09
CA ASP A 287 -1.47 13.33 6.76
C ASP A 287 -0.74 14.69 6.82
N LEU A 288 -0.65 15.38 5.69
CA LEU A 288 0.03 16.68 5.63
C LEU A 288 -0.67 17.75 6.48
N ARG A 289 -1.98 17.62 6.77
CA ARG A 289 -2.71 18.55 7.63
C ARG A 289 -2.22 18.46 9.08
N ASP A 290 -2.01 17.24 9.57
CA ASP A 290 -1.48 17.00 10.92
C ASP A 290 -0.07 17.58 11.06
N ILE A 291 0.75 17.51 10.01
CA ILE A 291 2.06 18.18 9.99
C ILE A 291 1.91 19.69 10.06
N ALA A 292 1.05 20.28 9.25
CA ALA A 292 0.81 21.73 9.24
C ALA A 292 0.33 22.23 10.62
N GLU A 293 -0.61 21.52 11.24
CA GLU A 293 -1.09 21.83 12.59
C GLU A 293 0.00 21.74 13.65
N SER A 294 0.86 20.72 13.58
CA SER A 294 1.97 20.56 14.50
C SER A 294 3.02 21.68 14.38
N GLN A 295 3.28 22.15 13.16
CA GLN A 295 4.19 23.27 12.90
C GLN A 295 3.61 24.60 13.46
N LEU A 296 2.31 24.85 13.27
CA LEU A 296 1.64 26.02 13.83
C LEU A 296 1.71 26.04 15.37
N THR A 297 1.43 24.89 16.00
CA THR A 297 1.50 24.76 17.47
C THR A 297 2.90 25.03 17.99
N THR A 298 3.93 24.51 17.33
CA THR A 298 5.33 24.73 17.71
C THR A 298 5.72 26.20 17.57
N THR A 299 5.32 26.88 16.51
CA THR A 299 5.59 28.31 16.28
C THR A 299 4.94 29.15 17.38
N THR A 300 3.68 28.89 17.69
CA THR A 300 2.95 29.63 18.77
C THR A 300 3.61 29.42 20.12
N LEU A 301 4.08 28.22 20.44
CA LEU A 301 4.79 27.94 21.70
C LEU A 301 6.13 28.70 21.78
N LEU A 302 6.86 28.79 20.68
CA LEU A 302 8.13 29.53 20.62
C LEU A 302 7.92 31.04 20.70
N GLU A 303 6.87 31.58 20.11
CA GLU A 303 6.50 32.99 20.21
C GLU A 303 6.13 33.37 21.65
N ASN A 304 5.32 32.54 22.31
CA ASN A 304 4.95 32.73 23.71
C ASN A 304 6.16 32.64 24.66
N ALA A 305 7.05 31.66 24.43
CA ALA A 305 8.28 31.53 25.25
C ALA A 305 9.23 32.73 25.06
N ASN A 306 9.28 33.32 23.88
CA ASN A 306 10.10 34.54 23.66
C ASN A 306 9.46 35.79 24.22
N SER A 307 8.13 35.85 24.35
CA SER A 307 7.43 37.00 24.99
C SER A 307 7.60 37.04 26.49
N ASP A 308 7.92 35.92 27.12
CA ASP A 308 8.14 35.81 28.56
C ASP A 308 9.58 36.08 29.02
N ILE A 309 10.50 36.46 28.11
CA ILE A 309 11.85 36.88 28.43
C ILE A 309 11.79 38.35 28.88
N PRO A 310 11.96 38.70 30.16
CA PRO A 310 11.99 40.09 30.59
C PRO A 310 13.16 40.82 29.91
N ASP A 311 12.91 42.00 29.37
CA ASP A 311 13.95 42.91 28.91
C ASP A 311 14.94 43.15 30.05
N LEU A 312 16.05 42.43 30.08
CA LEU A 312 17.16 42.67 30.97
C LEU A 312 17.90 43.92 30.47
N ASP A 313 17.46 45.05 30.97
CA ASP A 313 18.09 46.37 30.74
C ASP A 313 19.51 46.34 31.31
N TRP A 314 20.47 46.06 30.47
CA TRP A 314 21.90 46.16 30.81
C TRP A 314 22.32 47.64 30.64
N ARG A 315 22.02 48.47 31.63
CA ARG A 315 22.69 49.78 31.78
C ARG A 315 23.74 49.72 32.86
#